data_49cc8985f3b2e6f71709bd933ea98493
#
_entry.id   49cc8985f3b2e6f71709bd933ea98493
#
_cell.length_a   1.000
_cell.length_b   1.000
_cell.length_c   1.000
_cell.angle_alpha   90.00
_cell.angle_beta   90.00
_cell.angle_gamma   90.00
#
_symmetry.space_group_name_H-M   'P 1'
#
loop_
_entity.id
_entity.type
_entity.pdbx_description
1 polymer ?
#
loop_
_entity_poly.entity_id
_entity_poly.type
_entity_poly.pdbx_seq_one_letter_code
_entity_poly.pdbx_strand_id
1 'polypeptide(L)'
;MKKPYEIIENVDGTLTLRVADISKTFRTAKALNSFAMQLYEQVQTRQTGMFRLQDAADGRLKLIFNKGGEVLSIKNYQQAEQFASMIVQETDLMQQKHD
;
A
#
# COMPACT_ATOMS: atom_id res chain seq x y z
N MET A 1 4.79 -18.82 2.98
CA MET A 1 3.65 -18.19 2.31
C MET A 1 4.08 -16.91 1.61
N LYS A 2 3.72 -16.75 0.34
CA LYS A 2 4.11 -15.57 -0.42
C LYS A 2 3.25 -14.37 -0.01
N LYS A 3 3.90 -13.25 0.25
CA LYS A 3 3.21 -12.00 0.51
C LYS A 3 2.59 -11.47 -0.79
N PRO A 4 1.44 -10.79 -0.74
CA PRO A 4 0.83 -10.22 -1.94
C PRO A 4 1.58 -8.99 -2.45
N TYR A 5 2.65 -8.57 -1.78
CA TYR A 5 3.44 -7.39 -2.11
C TYR A 5 4.90 -7.62 -1.73
N GLU A 6 5.75 -6.70 -2.16
CA GLU A 6 7.17 -6.71 -1.82
C GLU A 6 7.60 -5.30 -1.42
N ILE A 7 8.40 -5.18 -0.37
CA ILE A 7 8.96 -3.90 0.06
C ILE A 7 10.48 -3.98 -0.14
N ILE A 8 11.01 -3.07 -0.95
CA ILE A 8 12.43 -3.01 -1.27
C ILE A 8 13.03 -1.76 -0.64
N GLU A 9 14.03 -1.95 0.21
CA GLU A 9 14.77 -0.83 0.79
C GLU A 9 15.84 -0.40 -0.22
N ASN A 10 15.76 0.84 -0.67
CA ASN A 10 16.69 1.37 -1.66
C ASN A 10 17.92 1.97 -0.98
N VAL A 11 19.00 2.08 -1.75
CA VAL A 11 20.29 2.60 -1.25
C VAL A 11 20.15 4.02 -0.70
N ASP A 12 19.26 4.83 -1.29
CA ASP A 12 19.08 6.23 -0.88
C ASP A 12 18.14 6.40 0.32
N GLY A 13 17.72 5.31 0.94
CA GLY A 13 16.83 5.35 2.10
C GLY A 13 15.35 5.36 1.77
N THR A 14 15.00 5.39 0.48
CA THR A 14 13.59 5.30 0.09
C THR A 14 13.14 3.84 0.10
N LEU A 15 11.83 3.64 0.06
CA LEU A 15 11.22 2.31 0.04
C LEU A 15 10.34 2.17 -1.19
N THR A 16 10.49 1.06 -1.90
CA THR A 16 9.63 0.76 -3.05
C THR A 16 8.65 -0.33 -2.67
N LEU A 17 7.37 -0.03 -2.79
CA LEU A 17 6.31 -1.02 -2.64
C LEU A 17 5.96 -1.55 -4.01
N ARG A 18 6.05 -2.86 -4.19
CA ARG A 18 5.77 -3.51 -5.45
C ARG A 18 4.61 -4.49 -5.29
N VAL A 19 3.60 -4.33 -6.14
CA VAL A 19 2.44 -5.23 -6.17
C VAL A 19 2.27 -5.68 -7.62
N ALA A 20 2.52 -6.96 -7.89
CA ALA A 20 2.54 -7.52 -9.24
C ALA A 20 3.55 -6.74 -10.11
N ASP A 21 3.10 -6.10 -11.18
CA ASP A 21 3.96 -5.36 -12.11
C ASP A 21 4.09 -3.88 -11.76
N ILE A 22 3.37 -3.42 -10.74
CA ILE A 22 3.28 -2.00 -10.41
C ILE A 22 4.13 -1.73 -9.17
N SER A 23 4.89 -0.64 -9.22
CA SER A 23 5.68 -0.22 -8.06
C SER A 23 5.46 1.25 -7.75
N LYS A 24 5.55 1.59 -6.47
CA LYS A 24 5.43 2.96 -5.99
C LYS A 24 6.52 3.19 -4.94
N THR A 25 7.27 4.26 -5.10
CA THR A 25 8.37 4.59 -4.18
C THR A 25 7.91 5.60 -3.13
N PHE A 26 8.22 5.31 -1.88
CA PHE A 26 7.93 6.18 -0.74
C PHE A 26 9.23 6.70 -0.15
N ARG A 27 9.21 7.93 0.32
CA ARG A 27 10.41 8.59 0.85
C ARG A 27 10.95 7.91 2.11
N THR A 28 10.06 7.48 2.98
CA THR A 28 10.42 6.94 4.29
C THR A 28 9.50 5.80 4.66
N ALA A 29 9.90 5.01 5.66
CA ALA A 29 9.05 3.97 6.23
C ALA A 29 7.79 4.58 6.83
N LYS A 30 7.90 5.79 7.41
CA LYS A 30 6.74 6.49 7.97
C LYS A 30 5.71 6.81 6.89
N ALA A 31 6.17 7.25 5.71
CA ALA A 31 5.27 7.56 4.60
C ALA A 31 4.54 6.30 4.11
N LEU A 32 5.25 5.19 4.00
CA LEU A 32 4.65 3.91 3.60
C LEU A 32 3.66 3.43 4.67
N ASN A 33 4.02 3.58 5.95
CA ASN A 33 3.13 3.24 7.06
C ASN A 33 1.84 4.06 6.99
N SER A 34 1.95 5.37 6.76
CA SER A 34 0.78 6.25 6.65
C SER A 34 -0.12 5.85 5.48
N PHE A 35 0.47 5.49 4.36
CA PHE A 35 -0.28 4.99 3.21
C PHE A 35 -1.07 3.73 3.58
N ALA A 36 -0.42 2.78 4.25
CA ALA A 36 -1.06 1.52 4.63
C ALA A 36 -2.19 1.74 5.63
N MET A 37 -1.99 2.65 6.59
CA MET A 37 -3.04 3.01 7.55
C MET A 37 -4.25 3.63 6.85
N GLN A 38 -4.01 4.52 5.89
CA GLN A 38 -5.09 5.10 5.11
C GLN A 38 -5.83 4.04 4.28
N LEU A 39 -5.09 3.10 3.71
CA LEU A 39 -5.71 2.02 2.96
C LEU A 39 -6.64 1.20 3.86
N TYR A 40 -6.18 0.87 5.06
CA TYR A 40 -7.00 0.13 6.02
C TYR A 40 -8.29 0.88 6.34
N GLU A 41 -8.18 2.19 6.60
CA GLU A 41 -9.34 3.02 6.91
C GLU A 41 -10.29 3.15 5.72
N GLN A 42 -9.77 3.37 4.53
CA GLN A 42 -10.59 3.59 3.33
C GLN A 42 -11.35 2.36 2.91
N VAL A 43 -10.80 1.18 3.15
CA VAL A 43 -11.53 -0.07 2.91
C VAL A 43 -12.80 -0.12 3.74
N GLN A 44 -12.77 0.44 4.95
CA GLN A 44 -13.91 0.44 5.86
C GLN A 44 -14.85 1.62 5.63
N THR A 45 -14.29 2.81 5.41
CA THR A 45 -15.07 4.05 5.36
C THR A 45 -15.36 4.55 3.95
N ARG A 46 -14.61 4.09 2.96
CA ARG A 46 -14.73 4.50 1.56
C ARG A 46 -14.43 5.99 1.33
N GLN A 47 -13.69 6.61 2.24
CA GLN A 47 -13.27 8.00 2.08
C GLN A 47 -12.07 8.09 1.16
N THR A 48 -11.90 9.25 0.52
CA THR A 48 -10.76 9.49 -0.38
C THR A 48 -9.62 10.16 0.38
N GLY A 49 -8.39 9.91 -0.05
CA GLY A 49 -7.18 10.49 0.53
C GLY A 49 -6.11 10.63 -0.55
N MET A 50 -4.89 10.14 -0.28
CA MET A 50 -3.81 10.17 -1.27
C MET A 50 -4.08 9.23 -2.46
N PHE A 51 -5.09 8.39 -2.35
CA PHE A 51 -5.52 7.48 -3.41
C PHE A 51 -7.02 7.28 -3.28
N ARG A 52 -7.61 6.63 -4.27
CA ARG A 52 -9.02 6.26 -4.24
C ARG A 52 -9.18 4.79 -4.61
N LEU A 53 -10.24 4.19 -4.09
CA LEU A 53 -10.58 2.80 -4.37
C LEU A 53 -11.77 2.78 -5.33
N GLN A 54 -11.71 1.91 -6.33
CA GLN A 54 -12.74 1.80 -7.35
C GLN A 54 -12.99 0.34 -7.67
N ASP A 55 -14.26 -0.05 -7.75
CA ASP A 55 -14.61 -1.40 -8.18
C ASP A 55 -14.39 -1.53 -9.68
N ALA A 56 -13.71 -2.60 -10.08
CA ALA A 56 -13.49 -2.89 -11.47
C ALA A 56 -14.60 -3.80 -12.02
N ALA A 57 -14.76 -3.79 -13.33
CA ALA A 57 -15.82 -4.58 -13.99
C ALA A 57 -15.67 -6.08 -13.77
N ASP A 58 -14.44 -6.56 -13.52
CA ASP A 58 -14.17 -7.98 -13.30
C ASP A 58 -14.29 -8.39 -11.82
N GLY A 59 -14.82 -7.50 -10.97
CA GLY A 59 -14.99 -7.78 -9.55
C GLY A 59 -13.76 -7.49 -8.70
N ARG A 60 -12.67 -7.04 -9.30
CA ARG A 60 -11.45 -6.70 -8.57
C ARG A 60 -11.54 -5.26 -8.06
N LEU A 61 -10.62 -4.93 -7.18
CA LEU A 61 -10.52 -3.57 -6.61
C LEU A 61 -9.33 -2.87 -7.22
N LYS A 62 -9.54 -1.65 -7.69
CA LYS A 62 -8.45 -0.80 -8.19
C LYS A 62 -8.13 0.28 -7.18
N LEU A 63 -6.86 0.41 -6.83
CA LEU A 63 -6.35 1.49 -6.00
C LEU A 63 -5.62 2.44 -6.93
N ILE A 64 -6.10 3.68 -7.03
CA ILE A 64 -5.56 4.67 -7.96
C ILE A 64 -4.93 5.81 -7.17
N PHE A 65 -3.62 6.00 -7.32
CA PHE A 65 -2.93 7.10 -6.66
C PHE A 65 -3.30 8.43 -7.32
N ASN A 66 -3.64 9.43 -6.51
CA ASN A 66 -4.00 10.75 -7.01
C ASN A 66 -2.81 11.46 -7.64
N LYS A 67 -1.61 11.21 -7.11
CA LYS A 67 -0.37 11.75 -7.65
C LYS A 67 0.35 10.66 -8.43
N GLY A 68 0.66 10.90 -9.69
CA GLY A 68 1.37 9.96 -10.54
C GLY A 68 0.48 9.01 -11.30
N GLY A 69 -0.76 8.80 -10.88
CA GLY A 69 -1.74 7.99 -11.60
C GLY A 69 -1.51 6.50 -11.60
N GLU A 70 -0.61 5.98 -10.76
CA GLU A 70 -0.38 4.55 -10.67
C GLU A 70 -1.66 3.84 -10.20
N VAL A 71 -1.89 2.64 -10.75
CA VAL A 71 -3.07 1.84 -10.43
C VAL A 71 -2.63 0.48 -9.95
N LEU A 72 -3.02 0.12 -8.71
CA LEU A 72 -2.77 -1.21 -8.17
C LEU A 72 -4.06 -2.03 -8.27
N SER A 73 -3.94 -3.25 -8.78
CA SER A 73 -5.09 -4.15 -8.85
C SER A 73 -5.03 -5.11 -7.66
N ILE A 74 -6.09 -5.08 -6.86
CA ILE A 74 -6.20 -5.92 -5.66
C ILE A 74 -7.41 -6.83 -5.84
N LYS A 75 -7.31 -8.06 -5.37
CA LYS A 75 -8.32 -9.08 -5.62
C LYS A 75 -9.70 -8.68 -5.08
N ASN A 76 -9.75 -8.18 -3.83
CA ASN A 76 -11.00 -7.77 -3.19
C ASN A 76 -10.67 -6.92 -1.96
N TYR A 77 -11.71 -6.42 -1.28
CA TYR A 77 -11.53 -5.57 -0.10
C TYR A 77 -10.87 -6.31 1.06
N GLN A 78 -11.16 -7.59 1.21
CA GLN A 78 -10.54 -8.39 2.27
C GLN A 78 -9.03 -8.49 2.07
N GLN A 79 -8.58 -8.70 0.84
CA GLN A 79 -7.16 -8.72 0.52
C GLN A 79 -6.51 -7.35 0.74
N ALA A 80 -7.22 -6.27 0.40
CA ALA A 80 -6.73 -4.91 0.63
C ALA A 80 -6.51 -4.66 2.12
N GLU A 81 -7.43 -5.11 2.96
CA GLU A 81 -7.33 -4.97 4.41
C GLU A 81 -6.14 -5.75 4.96
N GLN A 82 -5.97 -7.01 4.54
CA GLN A 82 -4.84 -7.84 4.95
C GLN A 82 -3.51 -7.21 4.51
N PHE A 83 -3.46 -6.77 3.27
CA PHE A 83 -2.31 -6.12 2.67
C PHE A 83 -1.90 -4.90 3.50
N ALA A 84 -2.87 -4.03 3.81
CA ALA A 84 -2.62 -2.83 4.60
C ALA A 84 -2.10 -3.17 6.00
N SER A 85 -2.72 -4.13 6.66
CA SER A 85 -2.32 -4.56 7.99
C SER A 85 -0.88 -5.09 8.01
N MET A 86 -0.51 -5.90 7.02
CA MET A 86 0.83 -6.45 6.92
C MET A 86 1.88 -5.36 6.69
N ILE A 87 1.57 -4.38 5.84
CA ILE A 87 2.49 -3.27 5.58
C ILE A 87 2.68 -2.43 6.83
N VAL A 88 1.60 -2.15 7.56
CA VAL A 88 1.69 -1.40 8.83
C VAL A 88 2.63 -2.10 9.79
N GLN A 89 2.48 -3.41 9.96
CA GLN A 89 3.33 -4.17 10.87
C GLN A 89 4.79 -4.13 10.45
N GLU A 90 5.08 -4.32 9.17
CA GLU A 90 6.45 -4.30 8.68
C GLU A 90 7.10 -2.93 8.83
N THR A 91 6.36 -1.88 8.50
CA THR A 91 6.90 -0.51 8.58
C THR A 91 7.06 -0.07 10.03
N ASP A 92 6.20 -0.54 10.94
CA ASP A 92 6.40 -0.28 12.38
C ASP A 92 7.71 -0.89 12.86
N LEU A 93 8.01 -2.12 12.44
CA LEU A 93 9.28 -2.76 12.80
C LEU A 93 10.47 -2.01 12.22
N MET A 94 10.36 -1.52 10.99
CA MET A 94 11.42 -0.73 10.37
C MET A 94 11.68 0.55 11.13
N GLN A 95 10.62 1.25 11.57
CA GLN A 95 10.75 2.49 12.35
C GLN A 95 11.40 2.22 13.70
N GLN A 96 11.07 1.10 14.34
CA GLN A 96 11.67 0.74 15.63
C GLN A 96 13.17 0.48 15.50
N LYS A 97 13.61 -0.09 14.39
CA LYS A 97 15.03 -0.37 14.17
C LYS A 97 15.87 0.88 14.01
N HIS A 98 15.26 1.98 13.60
CA HIS A 98 15.96 3.22 13.30
C HIS A 98 15.91 4.25 14.45
N ASP A 99 15.27 3.88 15.54
CA ASP A 99 15.23 4.75 16.73
C ASP A 99 16.45 4.59 17.63
#